data_b305530cd56d94c30da88139b4c45cfd
#
_entry.id   b305530cd56d94c30da88139b4c45cfd
#
_cell.length_a   1.000
_cell.length_b   1.000
_cell.length_c   1.000
_cell.angle_alpha   90.00
_cell.angle_beta   90.00
_cell.angle_gamma   90.00
#
_symmetry.space_group_name_H-M   'P 1'
#
loop_
_entity.id
_entity.type
_entity.pdbx_description
1 polymer ?
#
loop_
_entity_poly.entity_id
_entity_poly.type
_entity_poly.pdbx_seq_one_letter_code
_entity_poly.pdbx_strand_id
1 'polypeptide(L)'
;NTRYLDETIVKYAKELVQKLPVDLEVCYFTNSGSESNDLALRIARMLSKSKETIVLDGAYHGHTSALIEVSPYKFNGLGGSGCPDFVHVVSRPDPYRGKYTGQNCFKEYLVELDNVLNKIKIKNKGVASFIVEPIMGCGGQIIFPSGFLSKAFKLVRENGGICIADEVQIGFGRMGSHYWGFETENVIPDIITVGKSMGNG
;
A
#
# COMPACT_ATOMS: atom_id res chain seq x y z
N ASN A 1 1.45 26.39 2.75
CA ASN A 1 2.05 27.22 1.72
C ASN A 1 3.52 27.50 2.06
N THR A 2 4.46 26.93 1.31
CA THR A 2 5.90 27.03 1.55
C THR A 2 6.51 28.40 1.18
N ARG A 3 5.72 29.31 0.60
CA ARG A 3 6.16 30.67 0.26
C ARG A 3 6.32 31.57 1.47
N TYR A 4 5.57 31.30 2.54
CA TYR A 4 5.61 32.07 3.77
C TYR A 4 6.09 31.19 4.93
N LEU A 5 6.79 31.80 5.90
CA LEU A 5 7.16 31.11 7.12
C LEU A 5 5.91 30.88 7.98
N ASP A 6 5.57 29.62 8.16
CA ASP A 6 4.46 29.19 9.00
C ASP A 6 4.90 27.97 9.82
N GLU A 7 4.82 28.09 11.13
CA GLU A 7 5.24 27.02 12.03
C GLU A 7 4.25 25.85 12.09
N THR A 8 3.01 26.05 11.63
CA THR A 8 1.94 25.05 11.75
C THR A 8 2.31 23.74 11.06
N ILE A 9 2.86 23.82 9.84
CA ILE A 9 3.26 22.61 9.10
C ILE A 9 4.39 21.86 9.81
N VAL A 10 5.33 22.58 10.45
CA VAL A 10 6.43 21.98 11.19
C VAL A 10 5.93 21.32 12.47
N LYS A 11 5.03 21.97 13.20
CA LYS A 11 4.39 21.42 14.40
C LYS A 11 3.60 20.18 14.05
N TYR A 12 2.79 20.23 12.98
CA TYR A 12 2.01 19.11 12.52
C TYR A 12 2.87 17.91 12.08
N ALA A 13 3.95 18.17 11.34
CA ALA A 13 4.88 17.11 10.96
C ALA A 13 5.49 16.42 12.18
N LYS A 14 5.90 17.19 13.20
CA LYS A 14 6.45 16.63 14.45
C LYS A 14 5.43 15.77 15.19
N GLU A 15 4.18 16.22 15.32
CA GLU A 15 3.12 15.47 15.97
C GLU A 15 2.78 14.20 15.20
N LEU A 16 2.76 14.26 13.87
CA LEU A 16 2.49 13.10 13.02
C LEU A 16 3.59 12.04 13.16
N VAL A 17 4.85 12.44 13.08
CA VAL A 17 6.01 11.55 13.24
C VAL A 17 6.01 10.86 14.60
N GLN A 18 5.60 11.54 15.67
CA GLN A 18 5.48 10.93 17.00
C GLN A 18 4.43 9.79 17.09
N LYS A 19 3.53 9.70 16.12
CA LYS A 19 2.54 8.62 16.00
C LYS A 19 2.97 7.50 15.07
N LEU A 20 4.15 7.61 14.49
CA LEU A 20 4.73 6.63 13.56
C LEU A 20 5.86 5.83 14.23
N PRO A 21 6.18 4.65 13.73
CA PRO A 21 7.40 3.95 14.09
C PRO A 21 8.65 4.79 13.89
N VAL A 22 9.66 4.60 14.74
CA VAL A 22 10.90 5.42 14.78
C VAL A 22 11.61 5.55 13.43
N ASP A 23 11.49 4.54 12.57
CA ASP A 23 12.16 4.54 11.25
C ASP A 23 11.43 5.41 10.20
N LEU A 24 10.25 5.96 10.52
CA LEU A 24 9.44 6.80 9.62
C LEU A 24 9.49 8.25 10.08
N GLU A 25 10.57 8.96 9.74
CA GLU A 25 10.87 10.31 10.26
C GLU A 25 10.60 11.44 9.25
N VAL A 26 10.43 11.13 7.98
CA VAL A 26 10.33 12.13 6.91
C VAL A 26 8.89 12.29 6.42
N CYS A 27 8.39 13.52 6.46
CA CYS A 27 7.04 13.86 5.97
C CYS A 27 7.11 14.65 4.66
N TYR A 28 6.28 14.24 3.70
CA TYR A 28 5.94 15.01 2.51
C TYR A 28 4.45 15.35 2.54
N PHE A 29 4.11 16.62 2.34
CA PHE A 29 2.72 17.06 2.28
C PHE A 29 2.27 17.25 0.83
N THR A 30 1.12 16.69 0.53
CA THR A 30 0.45 16.75 -0.78
C THR A 30 -1.00 17.22 -0.58
N ASN A 31 -1.78 17.31 -1.64
CA ASN A 31 -3.15 17.82 -1.56
C ASN A 31 -4.22 16.71 -1.50
N SER A 32 -3.84 15.47 -1.66
CA SER A 32 -4.76 14.33 -1.62
C SER A 32 -4.04 13.01 -1.36
N GLY A 33 -4.80 11.98 -0.93
CA GLY A 33 -4.28 10.61 -0.85
C GLY A 33 -3.82 10.08 -2.22
N SER A 34 -4.44 10.52 -3.31
CA SER A 34 -3.99 10.19 -4.67
C SER A 34 -2.59 10.75 -4.96
N GLU A 35 -2.35 12.01 -4.64
CA GLU A 35 -1.01 12.60 -4.80
C GLU A 35 0.03 11.97 -3.87
N SER A 36 -0.36 11.61 -2.64
CA SER A 36 0.51 10.89 -1.71
C SER A 36 0.94 9.54 -2.25
N ASN A 37 0.00 8.74 -2.73
CA ASN A 37 0.29 7.44 -3.32
C ASN A 37 1.11 7.55 -4.62
N ASP A 38 0.85 8.55 -5.45
CA ASP A 38 1.63 8.82 -6.67
C ASP A 38 3.09 9.15 -6.32
N LEU A 39 3.30 10.01 -5.31
CA LEU A 39 4.63 10.32 -4.81
C LEU A 39 5.32 9.08 -4.23
N ALA A 40 4.62 8.25 -3.45
CA ALA A 40 5.16 7.02 -2.89
C ALA A 40 5.62 6.03 -3.98
N LEU A 41 4.80 5.83 -5.02
CA LEU A 41 5.18 5.01 -6.19
C LEU A 41 6.41 5.59 -6.91
N ARG A 42 6.47 6.92 -7.08
CA ARG A 42 7.62 7.58 -7.71
C ARG A 42 8.90 7.38 -6.93
N ILE A 43 8.86 7.50 -5.60
CA ILE A 43 9.99 7.24 -4.71
C ILE A 43 10.43 5.78 -4.83
N ALA A 44 9.50 4.83 -4.74
CA ALA A 44 9.79 3.40 -4.84
C ALA A 44 10.43 3.04 -6.20
N ARG A 45 9.89 3.57 -7.30
CA ARG A 45 10.43 3.37 -8.66
C ARG A 45 11.83 3.95 -8.84
N MET A 46 12.08 5.12 -8.22
CA MET A 46 13.40 5.75 -8.28
C MET A 46 14.45 4.94 -7.51
N LEU A 47 14.12 4.46 -6.32
CA LEU A 47 15.02 3.67 -5.47
C LEU A 47 15.33 2.29 -6.06
N SER A 48 14.30 1.60 -6.53
CA SER A 48 14.42 0.25 -7.09
C SER A 48 14.94 0.24 -8.54
N LYS A 49 14.90 1.38 -9.24
CA LYS A 49 15.14 1.50 -10.68
C LYS A 49 14.23 0.59 -11.53
N SER A 50 13.04 0.31 -11.02
CA SER A 50 12.04 -0.56 -11.64
C SER A 50 10.65 0.12 -11.65
N LYS A 51 9.74 -0.42 -12.47
CA LYS A 51 8.31 -0.07 -12.46
C LYS A 51 7.43 -1.21 -11.98
N GLU A 52 7.97 -2.43 -11.84
CA GLU A 52 7.19 -3.63 -11.52
C GLU A 52 6.52 -3.47 -10.15
N THR A 53 5.21 -3.25 -10.16
CA THR A 53 4.41 -2.94 -8.98
C THR A 53 3.45 -4.09 -8.69
N ILE A 54 3.42 -4.55 -7.45
CA ILE A 54 2.51 -5.61 -6.99
C ILE A 54 1.34 -4.94 -6.26
N VAL A 55 0.12 -5.39 -6.54
CA VAL A 55 -1.13 -4.92 -5.94
C VAL A 55 -2.05 -6.10 -5.63
N LEU A 56 -3.01 -5.89 -4.73
CA LEU A 56 -4.05 -6.88 -4.45
C LEU A 56 -5.26 -6.69 -5.37
N ASP A 57 -5.88 -7.78 -5.82
CA ASP A 57 -7.12 -7.72 -6.58
C ASP A 57 -8.20 -6.90 -5.85
N GLY A 58 -8.86 -6.01 -6.58
CA GLY A 58 -9.87 -5.11 -6.04
C GLY A 58 -9.33 -3.90 -5.25
N ALA A 59 -8.01 -3.72 -5.14
CA ALA A 59 -7.42 -2.56 -4.47
C ALA A 59 -7.71 -1.24 -5.20
N TYR A 60 -7.80 -0.15 -4.43
CA TYR A 60 -7.96 1.20 -4.92
C TYR A 60 -7.00 2.16 -4.22
N HIS A 61 -6.11 2.76 -4.99
CA HIS A 61 -5.05 3.63 -4.44
C HIS A 61 -5.18 5.09 -4.88
N GLY A 62 -6.19 5.43 -5.68
CA GLY A 62 -6.44 6.79 -6.12
C GLY A 62 -6.81 6.89 -7.60
N HIS A 63 -6.87 8.13 -8.12
CA HIS A 63 -7.38 8.41 -9.45
C HIS A 63 -6.49 9.33 -10.31
N THR A 64 -5.22 9.55 -9.94
CA THR A 64 -4.24 10.06 -10.91
C THR A 64 -4.00 9.00 -11.98
N SER A 65 -3.50 9.39 -13.13
CA SER A 65 -3.23 8.43 -14.22
C SER A 65 -2.36 7.26 -13.75
N ALA A 66 -1.29 7.56 -12.96
CA ALA A 66 -0.42 6.52 -12.42
C ALA A 66 -1.12 5.59 -11.43
N LEU A 67 -2.10 6.09 -10.67
CA LEU A 67 -2.81 5.28 -9.69
C LEU A 67 -3.98 4.48 -10.26
N ILE A 68 -4.61 4.96 -11.33
CA ILE A 68 -5.57 4.16 -12.10
C ILE A 68 -4.88 2.90 -12.62
N GLU A 69 -3.64 3.01 -13.09
CA GLU A 69 -2.82 1.89 -13.57
C GLU A 69 -2.51 0.84 -12.49
N VAL A 70 -2.44 1.22 -11.21
CA VAL A 70 -2.15 0.30 -10.09
C VAL A 70 -3.36 0.01 -9.20
N SER A 71 -4.56 0.37 -9.65
CA SER A 71 -5.82 0.14 -8.93
C SER A 71 -6.70 -0.86 -9.69
N PRO A 72 -6.67 -2.16 -9.37
CA PRO A 72 -7.53 -3.16 -10.01
C PRO A 72 -9.01 -2.81 -9.95
N TYR A 73 -9.46 -2.16 -8.88
CA TYR A 73 -10.81 -1.61 -8.76
C TYR A 73 -11.19 -0.70 -9.93
N LYS A 74 -10.20 0.02 -10.49
CA LYS A 74 -10.42 0.95 -11.63
C LYS A 74 -10.18 0.28 -12.97
N PHE A 75 -9.02 -0.31 -13.19
CA PHE A 75 -8.68 -0.82 -14.52
C PHE A 75 -9.49 -2.07 -14.92
N ASN A 76 -10.04 -2.83 -13.97
CA ASN A 76 -10.97 -3.94 -14.21
C ASN A 76 -12.44 -3.49 -14.21
N GLY A 77 -12.74 -2.25 -13.78
CA GLY A 77 -14.09 -1.71 -13.73
C GLY A 77 -14.61 -1.28 -15.10
N LEU A 78 -15.87 -0.84 -15.14
CA LEU A 78 -16.51 -0.31 -16.35
C LEU A 78 -15.72 0.88 -16.90
N GLY A 79 -15.30 0.82 -18.16
CA GLY A 79 -14.47 1.81 -18.81
C GLY A 79 -12.98 1.75 -18.45
N GLY A 80 -12.55 0.74 -17.73
CA GLY A 80 -11.14 0.51 -17.42
C GLY A 80 -10.34 0.04 -18.64
N SER A 81 -9.04 0.34 -18.65
CA SER A 81 -8.10 0.01 -19.74
C SER A 81 -7.41 -1.36 -19.58
N GLY A 82 -7.77 -2.11 -18.55
CA GLY A 82 -7.10 -3.37 -18.22
C GLY A 82 -5.79 -3.18 -17.42
N CYS A 83 -5.20 -4.29 -17.02
CA CYS A 83 -3.98 -4.32 -16.22
C CYS A 83 -2.75 -4.02 -17.09
N PRO A 84 -1.93 -3.01 -16.75
CA PRO A 84 -0.67 -2.75 -17.45
C PRO A 84 0.36 -3.86 -17.24
N ASP A 85 1.29 -4.05 -18.19
CA ASP A 85 2.31 -5.11 -18.18
C ASP A 85 3.27 -5.09 -16.97
N PHE A 86 3.45 -3.92 -16.37
CA PHE A 86 4.32 -3.71 -15.19
C PHE A 86 3.57 -3.84 -13.86
N VAL A 87 2.28 -4.15 -13.89
CA VAL A 87 1.45 -4.33 -12.70
C VAL A 87 1.12 -5.80 -12.51
N HIS A 88 1.36 -6.29 -11.33
CA HIS A 88 1.17 -7.69 -10.97
C HIS A 88 0.10 -7.80 -9.89
N VAL A 89 -1.02 -8.43 -10.25
CA VAL A 89 -2.15 -8.60 -9.34
C VAL A 89 -2.02 -9.93 -8.61
N VAL A 90 -2.09 -9.88 -7.27
CA VAL A 90 -2.22 -11.03 -6.38
C VAL A 90 -3.66 -11.08 -5.89
N SER A 91 -4.22 -12.27 -5.74
CA SER A 91 -5.58 -12.44 -5.22
C SER A 91 -5.71 -11.75 -3.86
N ARG A 92 -6.83 -11.06 -3.64
CA ARG A 92 -7.11 -10.40 -2.35
C ARG A 92 -7.25 -11.47 -1.25
N PRO A 93 -6.56 -11.29 -0.12
CA PRO A 93 -6.55 -12.28 0.95
C PRO A 93 -7.78 -12.13 1.85
N ASP A 94 -8.93 -12.54 1.33
CA ASP A 94 -10.20 -12.57 2.03
C ASP A 94 -10.43 -13.96 2.62
N PRO A 95 -10.34 -14.14 3.97
CA PRO A 95 -10.51 -15.44 4.60
C PRO A 95 -11.94 -15.96 4.56
N TYR A 96 -12.91 -15.12 4.18
CA TYR A 96 -14.33 -15.47 4.16
C TYR A 96 -14.86 -15.78 2.77
N ARG A 97 -14.59 -14.92 1.77
CA ARG A 97 -15.11 -15.04 0.39
C ARG A 97 -14.04 -15.06 -0.69
N GLY A 98 -12.78 -15.06 -0.29
CA GLY A 98 -11.66 -15.04 -1.22
C GLY A 98 -11.45 -16.38 -1.93
N LYS A 99 -10.41 -16.41 -2.74
CA LYS A 99 -10.00 -17.62 -3.48
C LYS A 99 -9.61 -18.76 -2.53
N TYR A 100 -9.00 -18.44 -1.42
CA TYR A 100 -8.65 -19.35 -0.34
C TYR A 100 -9.31 -18.85 0.94
N THR A 101 -9.91 -19.74 1.72
CA THR A 101 -10.71 -19.41 2.89
C THR A 101 -10.22 -20.13 4.14
N GLY A 102 -10.64 -19.63 5.32
CA GLY A 102 -10.27 -20.19 6.62
C GLY A 102 -9.05 -19.53 7.25
N GLN A 103 -8.75 -19.91 8.49
CA GLN A 103 -7.77 -19.20 9.34
C GLN A 103 -6.33 -19.23 8.81
N ASN A 104 -5.93 -20.26 8.10
CA ASN A 104 -4.56 -20.44 7.61
C ASN A 104 -4.39 -20.13 6.12
N CYS A 105 -5.41 -19.58 5.47
CA CYS A 105 -5.39 -19.31 4.02
C CYS A 105 -4.34 -18.27 3.60
N PHE A 106 -3.71 -17.57 4.54
CA PHE A 106 -2.61 -16.66 4.23
C PHE A 106 -1.45 -17.36 3.51
N LYS A 107 -1.24 -18.66 3.75
CA LYS A 107 -0.13 -19.42 3.15
C LYS A 107 -0.28 -19.51 1.63
N GLU A 108 -1.49 -19.80 1.16
CA GLU A 108 -1.80 -19.92 -0.25
C GLU A 108 -1.68 -18.58 -0.98
N TYR A 109 -2.09 -17.49 -0.33
CA TYR A 109 -1.90 -16.13 -0.86
C TYR A 109 -0.42 -15.74 -0.92
N LEU A 110 0.39 -16.17 0.06
CA LEU A 110 1.84 -15.96 0.03
C LEU A 110 2.52 -16.76 -1.09
N VAL A 111 2.05 -17.97 -1.38
CA VAL A 111 2.54 -18.75 -2.54
C VAL A 111 2.23 -18.03 -3.85
N GLU A 112 1.05 -17.41 -3.98
CA GLU A 112 0.77 -16.58 -5.17
C GLU A 112 1.70 -15.38 -5.28
N LEU A 113 1.96 -14.69 -4.16
CA LEU A 113 2.90 -13.56 -4.12
C LEU A 113 4.31 -14.00 -4.52
N ASP A 114 4.79 -15.12 -3.97
CA ASP A 114 6.11 -15.67 -4.30
C ASP A 114 6.21 -16.04 -5.78
N ASN A 115 5.17 -16.65 -6.34
CA ASN A 115 5.11 -16.94 -7.77
C ASN A 115 5.18 -15.67 -8.64
N VAL A 116 4.57 -14.57 -8.21
CA VAL A 116 4.64 -13.27 -8.89
C VAL A 116 6.07 -12.73 -8.82
N LEU A 117 6.69 -12.74 -7.64
CA LEU A 117 8.07 -12.31 -7.43
C LEU A 117 9.06 -13.10 -8.31
N ASN A 118 8.89 -14.41 -8.37
CA ASN A 118 9.69 -15.29 -9.24
C ASN A 118 9.50 -14.97 -10.73
N LYS A 119 8.27 -14.68 -11.18
CA LYS A 119 8.02 -14.26 -12.58
C LYS A 119 8.72 -12.95 -12.93
N ILE A 120 8.73 -11.97 -12.03
CA ILE A 120 9.43 -10.70 -12.20
C ILE A 120 10.94 -10.96 -12.32
N LYS A 121 11.50 -11.78 -11.44
CA LYS A 121 12.91 -12.15 -11.41
C LYS A 121 13.37 -12.87 -12.68
N ILE A 122 12.57 -13.82 -13.20
CA ILE A 122 12.86 -14.54 -14.45
C ILE A 122 12.98 -13.57 -15.64
N LYS A 123 12.23 -12.47 -15.62
CA LYS A 123 12.31 -11.43 -16.66
C LYS A 123 13.50 -10.47 -16.47
N ASN A 124 14.41 -10.74 -15.55
CA ASN A 124 15.53 -9.87 -15.15
C ASN A 124 15.07 -8.45 -14.75
N LYS A 125 13.90 -8.35 -14.12
CA LYS A 125 13.35 -7.11 -13.61
C LYS A 125 13.40 -7.11 -12.09
N GLY A 126 13.64 -5.94 -11.50
CA GLY A 126 13.52 -5.72 -10.06
C GLY A 126 12.08 -5.43 -9.68
N VAL A 127 11.71 -5.72 -8.44
CA VAL A 127 10.43 -5.29 -7.86
C VAL A 127 10.54 -3.83 -7.44
N ALA A 128 9.62 -2.97 -7.88
CA ALA A 128 9.56 -1.58 -7.43
C ALA A 128 8.87 -1.50 -6.06
N SER A 129 7.64 -2.00 -6.00
CA SER A 129 6.84 -1.87 -4.79
C SER A 129 5.76 -2.93 -4.69
N PHE A 130 5.34 -3.16 -3.47
CA PHE A 130 4.04 -3.71 -3.12
C PHE A 130 3.26 -2.62 -2.38
N ILE A 131 2.21 -2.10 -3.02
CA ILE A 131 1.31 -1.12 -2.42
C ILE A 131 0.03 -1.83 -1.98
N VAL A 132 -0.38 -1.58 -0.73
CA VAL A 132 -1.49 -2.30 -0.10
C VAL A 132 -2.22 -1.42 0.90
N GLU A 133 -3.55 -1.48 0.87
CA GLU A 133 -4.39 -1.02 1.98
C GLU A 133 -4.32 -2.10 3.09
N PRO A 134 -3.78 -1.84 4.30
CA PRO A 134 -3.67 -2.88 5.36
C PRO A 134 -5.01 -3.51 5.75
N ILE A 135 -6.11 -2.78 5.53
CA ILE A 135 -7.47 -3.31 5.43
C ILE A 135 -8.06 -2.74 4.15
N MET A 136 -8.49 -3.59 3.26
CA MET A 136 -9.02 -3.14 1.98
C MET A 136 -10.35 -2.43 2.18
N GLY A 137 -10.45 -1.20 1.71
CA GLY A 137 -11.70 -0.41 1.74
C GLY A 137 -12.60 -0.74 0.56
N CYS A 138 -12.28 -0.20 -0.61
CA CYS A 138 -13.09 -0.37 -1.84
C CYS A 138 -13.23 -1.84 -2.27
N GLY A 139 -12.24 -2.67 -1.98
CA GLY A 139 -12.25 -4.11 -2.28
C GLY A 139 -13.26 -4.93 -1.48
N GLY A 140 -13.93 -4.36 -0.45
CA GLY A 140 -14.99 -5.03 0.28
C GLY A 140 -14.88 -5.03 1.81
N GLN A 141 -14.15 -4.10 2.40
CA GLN A 141 -13.89 -4.02 3.85
C GLN A 141 -13.24 -5.31 4.39
N ILE A 142 -12.16 -5.72 3.73
CA ILE A 142 -11.53 -7.01 3.99
C ILE A 142 -10.40 -6.86 5.00
N ILE A 143 -10.52 -7.58 6.09
CA ILE A 143 -9.45 -7.80 7.09
C ILE A 143 -8.67 -9.04 6.65
N PHE A 144 -7.37 -8.90 6.51
CA PHE A 144 -6.52 -10.00 6.08
C PHE A 144 -6.41 -11.11 7.12
N PRO A 145 -6.18 -12.36 6.70
CA PRO A 145 -5.85 -13.43 7.64
C PRO A 145 -4.53 -13.11 8.34
N SER A 146 -4.49 -13.31 9.66
CA SER A 146 -3.34 -12.95 10.50
C SER A 146 -2.04 -13.56 9.99
N GLY A 147 -0.99 -12.73 9.95
CA GLY A 147 0.33 -13.08 9.45
C GLY A 147 0.51 -12.92 7.93
N PHE A 148 -0.53 -12.54 7.18
CA PHE A 148 -0.39 -12.30 5.74
C PHE A 148 0.51 -11.08 5.48
N LEU A 149 0.16 -9.92 6.02
CA LEU A 149 0.83 -8.66 5.69
C LEU A 149 2.30 -8.66 6.13
N SER A 150 2.59 -9.15 7.33
CA SER A 150 3.96 -9.22 7.85
C SER A 150 4.86 -10.12 6.99
N LYS A 151 4.35 -11.28 6.57
CA LYS A 151 5.11 -12.19 5.71
C LYS A 151 5.21 -11.71 4.27
N ALA A 152 4.15 -11.07 3.74
CA ALA A 152 4.17 -10.46 2.41
C ALA A 152 5.23 -9.37 2.33
N PHE A 153 5.31 -8.47 3.32
CA PHE A 153 6.33 -7.42 3.36
C PHE A 153 7.74 -8.01 3.43
N LYS A 154 7.93 -9.07 4.24
CA LYS A 154 9.21 -9.78 4.30
C LYS A 154 9.62 -10.31 2.92
N LEU A 155 8.73 -11.05 2.25
CA LEU A 155 9.00 -11.61 0.92
C LEU A 155 9.33 -10.51 -0.12
N VAL A 156 8.59 -9.42 -0.12
CA VAL A 156 8.81 -8.30 -1.05
C VAL A 156 10.17 -7.66 -0.81
N ARG A 157 10.55 -7.40 0.45
CA ARG A 157 11.87 -6.84 0.81
C ARG A 157 13.03 -7.76 0.46
N GLU A 158 12.89 -9.07 0.68
CA GLU A 158 13.89 -10.07 0.28
C GLU A 158 14.14 -10.08 -1.24
N ASN A 159 13.17 -9.56 -2.03
CA ASN A 159 13.29 -9.37 -3.48
C ASN A 159 13.60 -7.91 -3.88
N GLY A 160 14.00 -7.06 -2.93
CA GLY A 160 14.43 -5.68 -3.16
C GLY A 160 13.30 -4.68 -3.40
N GLY A 161 12.04 -5.08 -3.17
CA GLY A 161 10.88 -4.22 -3.32
C GLY A 161 10.60 -3.34 -2.09
N ILE A 162 9.92 -2.22 -2.30
CA ILE A 162 9.50 -1.26 -1.28
C ILE A 162 8.04 -1.56 -0.87
N CYS A 163 7.79 -1.66 0.42
CA CYS A 163 6.46 -1.91 0.97
C CYS A 163 5.77 -0.60 1.32
N ILE A 164 4.66 -0.30 0.63
CA ILE A 164 3.88 0.92 0.81
C ILE A 164 2.55 0.56 1.49
N ALA A 165 2.31 1.10 2.69
CA ALA A 165 1.02 0.99 3.36
C ALA A 165 0.14 2.20 3.00
N ASP A 166 -0.95 1.95 2.32
CA ASP A 166 -1.97 2.94 2.01
C ASP A 166 -2.96 3.03 3.19
N GLU A 167 -2.68 3.97 4.09
CA GLU A 167 -3.50 4.27 5.28
C GLU A 167 -4.53 5.38 5.04
N VAL A 168 -4.70 5.81 3.80
CA VAL A 168 -5.62 6.92 3.43
C VAL A 168 -7.04 6.68 3.93
N GLN A 169 -7.50 5.44 3.95
CA GLN A 169 -8.85 5.08 4.40
C GLN A 169 -8.92 4.70 5.87
N ILE A 170 -7.92 4.04 6.42
CA ILE A 170 -8.02 3.33 7.70
C ILE A 170 -7.14 3.89 8.82
N GLY A 171 -6.20 4.76 8.52
CA GLY A 171 -5.35 5.41 9.50
C GLY A 171 -6.10 6.32 10.49
N PHE A 172 -5.37 6.86 11.42
CA PHE A 172 -5.85 7.80 12.45
C PHE A 172 -6.87 7.19 13.42
N GLY A 173 -6.63 5.96 13.87
CA GLY A 173 -7.43 5.31 14.90
C GLY A 173 -8.81 4.81 14.45
N ARG A 174 -9.08 4.78 13.13
CA ARG A 174 -10.36 4.27 12.58
C ARG A 174 -10.62 2.81 12.96
N MET A 175 -9.57 2.05 13.21
CA MET A 175 -9.62 0.66 13.68
C MET A 175 -10.14 0.51 15.12
N GLY A 176 -10.09 1.56 15.92
CA GLY A 176 -10.41 1.52 17.34
C GLY A 176 -9.31 0.91 18.22
N SER A 177 -8.74 -0.21 17.82
CA SER A 177 -7.69 -0.92 18.57
C SER A 177 -6.27 -0.40 18.29
N HIS A 178 -6.01 0.15 17.12
CA HIS A 178 -4.70 0.61 16.67
C HIS A 178 -4.82 1.96 15.98
N TYR A 179 -3.74 2.75 15.99
CA TYR A 179 -3.72 4.05 15.32
C TYR A 179 -3.54 3.91 13.80
N TRP A 180 -2.72 2.94 13.38
CA TRP A 180 -2.49 2.57 11.99
C TRP A 180 -2.94 1.14 11.70
N GLY A 181 -3.42 0.89 10.50
CA GLY A 181 -3.88 -0.44 10.11
C GLY A 181 -2.75 -1.48 10.05
N PHE A 182 -1.55 -1.10 9.64
CA PHE A 182 -0.39 -2.00 9.59
C PHE A 182 0.04 -2.52 10.99
N GLU A 183 -0.28 -1.79 12.06
CA GLU A 183 0.03 -2.19 13.42
C GLU A 183 -0.69 -3.48 13.84
N THR A 184 -1.84 -3.77 13.23
CA THR A 184 -2.60 -5.01 13.51
C THR A 184 -1.82 -6.28 13.18
N GLU A 185 -0.85 -6.18 12.29
CA GLU A 185 0.02 -7.30 11.85
C GLU A 185 1.46 -7.18 12.39
N ASN A 186 1.71 -6.22 13.31
CA ASN A 186 3.03 -5.94 13.89
C ASN A 186 4.14 -5.79 12.82
N VAL A 187 3.84 -5.05 11.78
CA VAL A 187 4.76 -4.81 10.65
C VAL A 187 4.95 -3.31 10.45
N ILE A 188 6.15 -2.91 10.03
CA ILE A 188 6.47 -1.52 9.70
C ILE A 188 6.64 -1.43 8.18
N PRO A 189 5.87 -0.59 7.47
CA PRO A 189 6.07 -0.33 6.04
C PRO A 189 7.32 0.55 5.80
N ASP A 190 7.81 0.58 4.56
CA ASP A 190 8.90 1.48 4.17
C ASP A 190 8.37 2.89 3.86
N ILE A 191 7.13 2.97 3.37
CA ILE A 191 6.41 4.20 3.13
C ILE A 191 4.97 4.04 3.64
N ILE A 192 4.47 5.06 4.30
CA ILE A 192 3.07 5.18 4.68
C ILE A 192 2.46 6.38 3.93
N THR A 193 1.28 6.19 3.38
CA THR A 193 0.51 7.28 2.80
C THR A 193 -0.77 7.51 3.60
N VAL A 194 -1.10 8.77 3.84
CA VAL A 194 -2.21 9.17 4.69
C VAL A 194 -3.08 10.21 4.00
N GLY A 195 -4.32 10.32 4.42
CA GLY A 195 -5.29 11.26 3.84
C GLY A 195 -6.60 11.25 4.61
N LYS A 196 -7.67 11.64 3.98
CA LYS A 196 -9.04 11.69 4.54
C LYS A 196 -9.06 12.20 6.00
N SER A 197 -8.99 11.31 6.98
CA SER A 197 -9.04 11.65 8.42
C SER A 197 -7.99 12.69 8.84
N MET A 198 -6.82 12.71 8.18
CA MET A 198 -5.79 13.71 8.40
C MET A 198 -6.29 15.14 8.10
N GLY A 199 -7.14 15.29 7.10
CA GLY A 199 -7.74 16.56 6.69
C GLY A 199 -9.14 16.81 7.25
N ASN A 200 -9.59 16.00 8.20
CA ASN A 200 -10.95 16.01 8.75
C ASN A 200 -12.03 15.54 7.74
N GLY A 201 -11.67 14.64 6.86
CA GLY A 201 -12.58 13.99 5.90
C GLY A 201 -12.50 14.48 4.49
#